data_f296b6e974bf8c344f95aea74a0d9736
#
_entry.id   f296b6e974bf8c344f95aea74a0d9736
#
_cell.length_a   1.000
_cell.length_b   1.000
_cell.length_c   1.000
_cell.angle_alpha   90.00
_cell.angle_beta   90.00
_cell.angle_gamma   90.00
#
_symmetry.space_group_name_H-M   'P 1'
#
loop_
_entity.id
_entity.type
_entity.pdbx_description
1 polymer ?
#
loop_
_entity_poly.entity_id
_entity_poly.type
_entity_poly.pdbx_seq_one_letter_code
_entity_poly.pdbx_strand_id
1 'polypeptide(L)'
;MKHLLLPFLALSSISFGQITLTDQHFAGPSETYIFSTLTDPTIDYATTGANHTWDFSDMVPQSQRNLITISSSQITGLSIIQFGSFAPTQYKATYFNSSTDLPLDQASSFLPIQIDELNAFTRKTSSAITSIGYEIVSSGQGLGFRSDTIETRYALPMTYGNNYESRGYTNLDLNPIYDAKWRQYRHRVTNVDGWGTVKTPFGQFDALRIHHVIDELDSIYFTFQGFGMWLPIPVPLTHEYEWRSTSDKEAVMKIRTNEIAGNETVTAIEYRDNFNGLGLTETQLNVSFYPNPVVNELHVSTQELATNFCIVDDSGRIWSKIPGTSKNQVIDVSQLASGSYSLVVLFSTGYTSVKFIK
;
A
#
# COMPACT_ATOMS: atom_id res chain seq x y z
N MET A 1 -70.65 -14.34 21.38
CA MET A 1 -69.64 -13.92 20.37
C MET A 1 -68.32 -13.70 21.11
N LYS A 2 -67.36 -14.60 20.92
CA LYS A 2 -66.00 -14.49 21.49
C LYS A 2 -65.13 -13.83 20.46
N HIS A 3 -64.61 -12.61 20.72
CA HIS A 3 -63.65 -11.93 19.86
C HIS A 3 -62.24 -12.49 20.15
N LEU A 4 -61.68 -13.15 19.15
CA LEU A 4 -60.29 -13.63 19.15
C LEU A 4 -59.41 -12.44 18.76
N LEU A 5 -58.64 -11.87 19.70
CA LEU A 5 -57.60 -10.92 19.42
C LEU A 5 -56.35 -11.69 19.00
N LEU A 6 -55.97 -11.59 17.70
CA LEU A 6 -54.65 -12.01 17.24
C LEU A 6 -53.62 -10.97 17.66
N PRO A 7 -52.51 -11.34 18.29
CA PRO A 7 -51.39 -10.41 18.50
C PRO A 7 -50.66 -10.22 17.19
N PHE A 8 -50.56 -8.98 16.73
CA PHE A 8 -49.71 -8.57 15.59
C PHE A 8 -48.28 -8.55 16.09
N LEU A 9 -47.48 -9.56 15.73
CA LEU A 9 -46.06 -9.58 15.99
C LEU A 9 -45.42 -8.60 14.98
N ALA A 10 -45.03 -7.41 15.41
CA ALA A 10 -44.23 -6.49 14.66
C ALA A 10 -42.79 -7.05 14.58
N LEU A 11 -42.44 -7.71 13.47
CA LEU A 11 -41.05 -7.95 13.17
C LEU A 11 -40.40 -6.60 12.91
N SER A 12 -39.61 -6.11 13.86
CA SER A 12 -38.67 -5.01 13.63
C SER A 12 -37.57 -5.56 12.69
N SER A 13 -37.68 -5.32 11.39
CA SER A 13 -36.56 -5.44 10.47
C SER A 13 -35.50 -4.43 10.92
N ILE A 14 -34.36 -4.92 11.38
CA ILE A 14 -33.14 -4.09 11.55
C ILE A 14 -32.76 -3.64 10.13
N SER A 15 -33.19 -2.44 9.77
CA SER A 15 -32.72 -1.80 8.55
C SER A 15 -31.31 -1.34 8.84
N PHE A 16 -30.32 -2.05 8.32
CA PHE A 16 -28.97 -1.51 8.22
C PHE A 16 -29.04 -0.28 7.30
N GLY A 17 -28.86 0.89 7.89
CA GLY A 17 -28.86 2.14 7.12
C GLY A 17 -27.64 2.16 6.20
N GLN A 18 -27.85 2.51 4.96
CA GLN A 18 -26.79 2.78 4.00
C GLN A 18 -25.82 3.81 4.59
N ILE A 19 -24.51 3.49 4.64
CA ILE A 19 -23.49 4.42 5.15
C ILE A 19 -23.22 5.54 4.13
N THR A 20 -22.78 6.68 4.65
CA THR A 20 -22.33 7.83 3.86
C THR A 20 -20.90 8.16 4.25
N LEU A 21 -20.00 8.18 3.30
CA LEU A 21 -18.62 8.61 3.52
C LEU A 21 -18.50 10.11 3.30
N THR A 22 -17.91 10.79 4.28
CA THR A 22 -17.56 12.21 4.24
C THR A 22 -16.04 12.35 4.37
N ASP A 23 -15.51 13.56 4.28
CA ASP A 23 -14.08 13.83 4.45
C ASP A 23 -13.50 13.32 5.78
N GLN A 24 -14.33 13.18 6.83
CA GLN A 24 -13.91 12.64 8.12
C GLN A 24 -13.50 11.16 8.07
N HIS A 25 -13.98 10.41 7.07
CA HIS A 25 -13.70 8.99 6.84
C HIS A 25 -12.55 8.78 5.83
N PHE A 26 -11.70 9.78 5.66
CA PHE A 26 -10.50 9.71 4.84
C PHE A 26 -9.29 10.20 5.63
N ALA A 27 -8.13 9.66 5.30
CA ALA A 27 -6.87 9.98 5.95
C ALA A 27 -6.66 11.49 6.11
N GLY A 28 -6.04 11.85 7.21
CA GLY A 28 -5.62 13.19 7.54
C GLY A 28 -4.09 13.29 7.66
N PRO A 29 -3.57 14.45 8.10
CA PRO A 29 -2.15 14.65 8.29
C PRO A 29 -1.63 13.90 9.52
N SER A 30 -0.38 13.41 9.46
CA SER A 30 0.34 12.79 10.59
C SER A 30 -0.34 11.52 11.14
N GLU A 31 -0.87 10.71 10.25
CA GLU A 31 -1.50 9.42 10.57
C GLU A 31 -0.68 8.26 10.00
N THR A 32 -0.75 7.11 10.64
CA THR A 32 -0.08 5.88 10.19
C THR A 32 -1.10 4.75 10.07
N TYR A 33 -1.10 4.09 8.94
CA TYR A 33 -1.95 2.94 8.66
C TYR A 33 -1.10 1.74 8.27
N ILE A 34 -1.47 0.58 8.77
CA ILE A 34 -0.79 -0.67 8.48
C ILE A 34 -1.68 -1.51 7.61
N PHE A 35 -1.11 -2.04 6.55
CA PHE A 35 -1.78 -2.93 5.62
C PHE A 35 -1.04 -4.26 5.55
N SER A 36 -1.77 -5.34 5.68
CA SER A 36 -1.31 -6.65 5.28
C SER A 36 -1.57 -6.86 3.79
N THR A 37 -0.60 -7.45 3.11
CA THR A 37 -0.63 -7.63 1.65
C THR A 37 -0.47 -9.09 1.28
N LEU A 38 -1.15 -9.49 0.21
CA LEU A 38 -1.05 -10.84 -0.35
C LEU A 38 -1.39 -10.83 -1.84
N THR A 39 -1.16 -11.98 -2.48
CA THR A 39 -1.60 -12.22 -3.85
C THR A 39 -2.42 -13.50 -3.87
N ASP A 40 -3.67 -13.42 -4.31
CA ASP A 40 -4.57 -14.53 -4.53
C ASP A 40 -5.37 -14.31 -5.82
N PRO A 41 -5.05 -15.02 -6.91
CA PRO A 41 -5.75 -14.85 -8.17
C PRO A 41 -7.18 -15.36 -8.17
N THR A 42 -7.61 -16.09 -7.12
CA THR A 42 -8.94 -16.71 -7.03
C THR A 42 -9.94 -15.92 -6.19
N ILE A 43 -9.51 -14.79 -5.58
CA ILE A 43 -10.36 -13.96 -4.74
C ILE A 43 -11.54 -13.40 -5.53
N ASP A 44 -12.73 -13.46 -4.94
CA ASP A 44 -13.91 -12.84 -5.55
C ASP A 44 -13.93 -11.33 -5.28
N TYR A 45 -13.53 -10.57 -6.29
CA TYR A 45 -13.61 -9.10 -6.29
C TYR A 45 -14.80 -8.57 -7.11
N ALA A 46 -15.45 -9.41 -7.89
CA ALA A 46 -16.46 -9.00 -8.86
C ALA A 46 -17.86 -8.84 -8.27
N THR A 47 -18.19 -9.60 -7.23
CA THR A 47 -19.54 -9.57 -6.64
C THR A 47 -19.85 -8.20 -6.05
N THR A 48 -21.00 -7.64 -6.44
CA THR A 48 -21.45 -6.29 -6.11
C THR A 48 -22.92 -6.28 -5.69
N GLY A 49 -23.46 -5.13 -5.31
CA GLY A 49 -24.87 -4.94 -5.01
C GLY A 49 -25.17 -4.46 -3.59
N ALA A 50 -26.45 -4.38 -3.30
CA ALA A 50 -26.96 -3.87 -2.03
C ALA A 50 -27.04 -4.97 -0.97
N ASN A 51 -26.73 -4.62 0.28
CA ASN A 51 -26.83 -5.49 1.45
C ASN A 51 -26.08 -6.82 1.26
N HIS A 52 -24.88 -6.74 0.67
CA HIS A 52 -24.04 -7.91 0.39
C HIS A 52 -23.09 -8.19 1.56
N THR A 53 -22.62 -9.44 1.67
CA THR A 53 -21.56 -9.82 2.61
C THR A 53 -20.38 -10.35 1.80
N TRP A 54 -19.27 -9.63 1.86
CA TRP A 54 -17.97 -10.05 1.32
C TRP A 54 -17.16 -10.66 2.46
N ASP A 55 -16.83 -11.93 2.37
CA ASP A 55 -16.10 -12.63 3.41
C ASP A 55 -14.67 -12.95 2.94
N PHE A 56 -13.72 -12.17 3.44
CA PHE A 56 -12.29 -12.30 3.22
C PHE A 56 -11.55 -12.67 4.51
N SER A 57 -12.26 -13.21 5.52
CA SER A 57 -11.69 -13.45 6.86
C SER A 57 -10.58 -14.50 6.90
N ASP A 58 -10.54 -15.40 5.91
CA ASP A 58 -9.57 -16.49 5.86
C ASP A 58 -8.26 -16.12 5.13
N MET A 59 -8.08 -14.85 4.72
CA MET A 59 -6.87 -14.40 4.05
C MET A 59 -5.65 -14.53 4.97
N VAL A 60 -4.54 -15.04 4.41
CA VAL A 60 -3.26 -15.16 5.09
C VAL A 60 -2.27 -14.15 4.50
N PRO A 61 -1.77 -13.19 5.27
CA PRO A 61 -0.88 -12.16 4.75
C PRO A 61 0.49 -12.73 4.38
N GLN A 62 1.08 -12.19 3.32
CA GLN A 62 2.44 -12.52 2.87
C GLN A 62 3.44 -11.45 3.29
N SER A 63 3.01 -10.18 3.37
CA SER A 63 3.83 -9.06 3.80
C SER A 63 2.99 -7.95 4.42
N GLN A 64 3.64 -6.96 5.03
CA GLN A 64 2.99 -5.77 5.56
C GLN A 64 3.68 -4.52 5.02
N ARG A 65 2.93 -3.44 4.90
CA ARG A 65 3.44 -2.11 4.59
C ARG A 65 2.77 -1.06 5.46
N ASN A 66 3.48 0.03 5.66
CA ASN A 66 2.94 1.21 6.32
C ASN A 66 2.57 2.27 5.28
N LEU A 67 1.43 2.91 5.47
CA LEU A 67 1.09 4.17 4.84
C LEU A 67 1.21 5.26 5.91
N ILE A 68 2.16 6.17 5.73
CA ILE A 68 2.39 7.29 6.64
C ILE A 68 2.01 8.55 5.90
N THR A 69 1.06 9.30 6.45
CA THR A 69 0.71 10.63 5.95
C THR A 69 1.50 11.68 6.72
N ILE A 70 2.15 12.57 6.01
CA ILE A 70 2.98 13.64 6.58
C ILE A 70 2.23 14.96 6.45
N SER A 71 2.16 15.73 7.53
CA SER A 71 1.48 17.03 7.51
C SER A 71 2.11 17.99 6.51
N SER A 72 1.28 18.77 5.82
CA SER A 72 1.74 19.84 4.94
C SER A 72 2.61 20.90 5.66
N SER A 73 2.53 20.99 6.98
CA SER A 73 3.41 21.84 7.77
C SER A 73 4.88 21.39 7.77
N GLN A 74 5.16 20.16 7.36
CA GLN A 74 6.50 19.57 7.25
C GLN A 74 7.08 19.65 5.84
N ILE A 75 6.37 20.25 4.88
CA ILE A 75 6.90 20.50 3.53
C ILE A 75 8.11 21.42 3.63
N THR A 76 9.19 21.06 2.99
CA THR A 76 10.46 21.82 3.00
C THR A 76 10.91 22.18 1.59
N GLY A 77 11.99 22.95 1.48
CA GLY A 77 12.61 23.29 0.21
C GLY A 77 11.67 24.05 -0.75
N LEU A 78 11.84 23.81 -2.04
CA LEU A 78 11.05 24.47 -3.09
C LEU A 78 9.59 24.02 -3.11
N SER A 79 9.30 22.84 -2.61
CA SER A 79 7.94 22.30 -2.57
C SER A 79 7.00 23.09 -1.66
N ILE A 80 7.52 23.91 -0.72
CA ILE A 80 6.70 24.79 0.10
C ILE A 80 5.97 25.86 -0.74
N ILE A 81 6.59 26.31 -1.84
CA ILE A 81 5.98 27.26 -2.79
C ILE A 81 4.93 26.58 -3.63
N GLN A 82 5.13 25.30 -3.92
CA GLN A 82 4.22 24.52 -4.78
C GLN A 82 2.98 24.05 -4.00
N PHE A 83 3.14 23.55 -2.76
CA PHE A 83 2.10 22.83 -2.03
C PHE A 83 1.87 23.33 -0.58
N GLY A 84 2.76 24.16 -0.06
CA GLY A 84 2.68 24.69 1.30
C GLY A 84 1.78 25.94 1.44
N SER A 85 2.02 26.71 2.47
CA SER A 85 1.22 27.89 2.81
C SER A 85 1.20 28.98 1.72
N PHE A 86 2.25 29.09 0.92
CA PHE A 86 2.39 30.07 -0.16
C PHE A 86 1.76 29.60 -1.49
N ALA A 87 1.34 28.35 -1.58
CA ALA A 87 0.72 27.81 -2.78
C ALA A 87 -0.66 28.46 -3.05
N PRO A 88 -1.12 28.52 -4.32
CA PRO A 88 -2.51 28.82 -4.64
C PRO A 88 -3.46 27.88 -3.91
N THR A 89 -4.66 28.34 -3.58
CA THR A 89 -5.58 27.60 -2.69
C THR A 89 -5.86 26.17 -3.14
N GLN A 90 -6.01 25.93 -4.46
CA GLN A 90 -6.26 24.59 -5.00
C GLN A 90 -5.07 23.63 -4.87
N TYR A 91 -3.85 24.16 -4.67
CA TYR A 91 -2.61 23.40 -4.50
C TYR A 91 -2.10 23.35 -3.06
N LYS A 92 -2.82 23.93 -2.10
CA LYS A 92 -2.47 23.80 -0.69
C LYS A 92 -2.74 22.36 -0.24
N ALA A 93 -1.67 21.60 -0.02
CA ALA A 93 -1.77 20.25 0.46
C ALA A 93 -2.35 20.18 1.87
N THR A 94 -3.11 19.14 2.15
CA THR A 94 -3.49 18.76 3.51
C THR A 94 -2.41 17.86 4.11
N TYR A 95 -1.93 16.90 3.32
CA TYR A 95 -0.84 16.01 3.66
C TYR A 95 -0.15 15.52 2.38
N PHE A 96 0.97 14.84 2.55
CA PHE A 96 1.65 14.08 1.50
C PHE A 96 2.12 12.74 2.04
N ASN A 97 2.44 11.82 1.16
CA ASN A 97 2.95 10.49 1.48
C ASN A 97 3.83 9.98 0.35
N SER A 98 4.69 9.03 0.67
CA SER A 98 5.44 8.27 -0.34
C SER A 98 4.46 7.59 -1.30
N SER A 99 4.78 7.59 -2.59
CA SER A 99 3.92 7.14 -3.68
C SER A 99 4.66 6.26 -4.67
N THR A 100 3.92 5.34 -5.28
CA THR A 100 4.35 4.54 -6.43
C THR A 100 3.51 4.84 -7.67
N ASP A 101 2.82 5.98 -7.68
CA ASP A 101 1.90 6.37 -8.75
C ASP A 101 2.61 6.65 -10.10
N LEU A 102 3.91 6.94 -10.08
CA LEU A 102 4.72 7.05 -11.29
C LEU A 102 5.59 5.80 -11.43
N PRO A 103 5.67 5.16 -12.60
CA PRO A 103 6.47 3.96 -12.82
C PRO A 103 7.98 4.30 -12.93
N LEU A 104 8.54 4.89 -11.87
CA LEU A 104 9.93 5.36 -11.82
C LEU A 104 10.95 4.23 -12.01
N ASP A 105 10.60 3.01 -11.61
CA ASP A 105 11.48 1.84 -11.81
C ASP A 105 11.75 1.58 -13.30
N GLN A 106 10.74 1.77 -14.15
CA GLN A 106 10.89 1.64 -15.60
C GLN A 106 11.64 2.85 -16.20
N ALA A 107 11.44 4.03 -15.62
CA ALA A 107 12.05 5.27 -16.05
C ALA A 107 13.50 5.41 -15.58
N SER A 108 13.89 4.82 -14.47
CA SER A 108 15.20 4.98 -13.82
C SER A 108 16.37 4.66 -14.74
N SER A 109 16.19 3.69 -15.67
CA SER A 109 17.20 3.34 -16.66
C SER A 109 17.42 4.40 -17.75
N PHE A 110 16.48 5.34 -17.92
CA PHE A 110 16.53 6.43 -18.91
C PHE A 110 16.79 7.79 -18.29
N LEU A 111 16.55 7.93 -16.98
CA LEU A 111 16.77 9.18 -16.26
C LEU A 111 18.25 9.31 -15.86
N PRO A 112 18.88 10.46 -16.10
CA PRO A 112 20.27 10.70 -15.70
C PRO A 112 20.42 11.02 -14.20
N ILE A 113 19.39 10.79 -13.39
CA ILE A 113 19.34 11.09 -11.96
C ILE A 113 18.95 9.85 -11.17
N GLN A 114 19.48 9.74 -9.97
CA GLN A 114 18.95 8.83 -8.96
C GLN A 114 17.75 9.48 -8.30
N ILE A 115 16.61 8.80 -8.34
CA ILE A 115 15.41 9.21 -7.62
C ILE A 115 15.40 8.41 -6.30
N ASP A 116 15.49 9.13 -5.19
CA ASP A 116 15.52 8.52 -3.86
C ASP A 116 14.09 8.26 -3.37
N GLU A 117 13.16 9.18 -3.67
CA GLU A 117 11.78 9.13 -3.19
C GLU A 117 10.84 9.87 -4.15
N LEU A 118 9.61 9.38 -4.24
CA LEU A 118 8.48 10.08 -4.86
C LEU A 118 7.42 10.33 -3.79
N ASN A 119 7.00 11.58 -3.63
CA ASN A 119 5.91 11.97 -2.75
C ASN A 119 4.70 12.44 -3.56
N ALA A 120 3.50 12.00 -3.19
CA ALA A 120 2.23 12.49 -3.73
C ALA A 120 1.56 13.44 -2.74
N PHE A 121 1.09 14.59 -3.24
CA PHE A 121 0.41 15.62 -2.45
C PHE A 121 -1.09 15.51 -2.58
N THR A 122 -1.76 15.44 -1.44
CA THR A 122 -3.22 15.32 -1.35
C THR A 122 -3.82 16.56 -0.70
N ARG A 123 -4.87 17.07 -1.34
CA ARG A 123 -5.74 18.09 -0.76
C ARG A 123 -7.08 17.46 -0.40
N LYS A 124 -7.46 17.59 0.87
CA LYS A 124 -8.74 17.13 1.43
C LYS A 124 -9.65 18.31 1.72
N THR A 125 -10.88 18.22 1.24
CA THR A 125 -11.96 19.19 1.50
C THR A 125 -13.24 18.44 1.82
N SER A 126 -14.27 19.14 2.30
CA SER A 126 -15.59 18.53 2.54
C SER A 126 -16.28 18.00 1.26
N SER A 127 -15.82 18.45 0.08
CA SER A 127 -16.42 18.08 -1.22
C SER A 127 -15.58 17.09 -2.03
N ALA A 128 -14.27 16.94 -1.73
CA ALA A 128 -13.39 16.07 -2.50
C ALA A 128 -12.06 15.75 -1.81
N ILE A 129 -11.49 14.61 -2.19
CA ILE A 129 -10.08 14.25 -1.97
C ILE A 129 -9.42 14.29 -3.35
N THR A 130 -8.41 15.13 -3.52
CA THR A 130 -7.77 15.40 -4.81
C THR A 130 -6.27 15.15 -4.77
N SER A 131 -5.72 14.60 -5.87
CA SER A 131 -4.27 14.53 -6.11
C SER A 131 -3.84 15.81 -6.81
N ILE A 132 -2.95 16.58 -6.18
CA ILE A 132 -2.61 17.94 -6.61
C ILE A 132 -1.20 18.07 -7.21
N GLY A 133 -0.43 17.00 -7.15
CA GLY A 133 0.92 16.93 -7.73
C GLY A 133 1.86 16.02 -6.97
N TYR A 134 3.12 16.05 -7.38
CA TYR A 134 4.17 15.16 -6.89
C TYR A 134 5.44 15.94 -6.53
N GLU A 135 6.30 15.30 -5.75
CA GLU A 135 7.66 15.72 -5.49
C GLU A 135 8.59 14.55 -5.77
N ILE A 136 9.62 14.81 -6.59
CA ILE A 136 10.74 13.90 -6.74
C ILE A 136 11.84 14.36 -5.78
N VAL A 137 12.34 13.46 -4.96
CA VAL A 137 13.50 13.69 -4.10
C VAL A 137 14.72 13.05 -4.73
N SER A 138 15.78 13.83 -4.92
CA SER A 138 17.08 13.38 -5.42
C SER A 138 18.17 14.01 -4.60
N SER A 139 19.10 13.21 -4.08
CA SER A 139 20.19 13.65 -3.20
C SER A 139 19.72 14.56 -2.04
N GLY A 140 18.56 14.20 -1.46
CA GLY A 140 17.95 14.94 -0.36
C GLY A 140 17.29 16.28 -0.76
N GLN A 141 17.19 16.60 -2.05
CA GLN A 141 16.53 17.80 -2.56
C GLN A 141 15.19 17.44 -3.20
N GLY A 142 14.11 18.04 -2.70
CA GLY A 142 12.75 17.88 -3.23
C GLY A 142 12.45 18.89 -4.35
N LEU A 143 11.97 18.36 -5.47
CA LEU A 143 11.45 19.14 -6.60
C LEU A 143 9.96 18.85 -6.75
N GLY A 144 9.13 19.83 -6.40
CA GLY A 144 7.67 19.74 -6.46
C GLY A 144 7.10 20.12 -7.82
N PHE A 145 6.16 19.32 -8.33
CA PHE A 145 5.47 19.51 -9.59
C PHE A 145 3.95 19.47 -9.38
N ARG A 146 3.26 20.56 -9.68
CA ARG A 146 1.79 20.61 -9.64
C ARG A 146 1.21 19.83 -10.81
N SER A 147 0.08 19.18 -10.56
CA SER A 147 -0.73 18.67 -11.65
C SER A 147 -1.38 19.84 -12.38
N ASP A 148 -1.25 19.90 -13.71
CA ASP A 148 -1.91 20.92 -14.55
C ASP A 148 -3.44 20.75 -14.54
N THR A 149 -3.88 19.48 -14.49
CA THR A 149 -5.27 19.10 -14.23
C THR A 149 -5.32 18.28 -12.95
N ILE A 150 -6.04 18.80 -11.95
CA ILE A 150 -6.16 18.16 -10.64
C ILE A 150 -7.15 17.00 -10.72
N GLU A 151 -6.68 15.77 -10.42
CA GLU A 151 -7.53 14.59 -10.34
C GLU A 151 -8.36 14.59 -9.05
N THR A 152 -9.67 14.39 -9.17
CA THR A 152 -10.54 14.06 -8.03
C THR A 152 -10.53 12.55 -7.82
N ARG A 153 -9.86 12.11 -6.74
CA ARG A 153 -9.83 10.68 -6.38
C ARG A 153 -11.16 10.26 -5.76
N TYR A 154 -11.74 11.11 -4.89
CA TYR A 154 -13.04 10.85 -4.28
C TYR A 154 -13.88 12.13 -4.28
N ALA A 155 -15.07 12.09 -4.89
CA ALA A 155 -16.09 13.10 -4.78
C ALA A 155 -16.94 12.83 -3.52
N LEU A 156 -17.18 13.85 -2.70
CA LEU A 156 -17.82 13.72 -1.39
C LEU A 156 -19.08 14.60 -1.28
N PRO A 157 -20.08 14.25 -0.48
CA PRO A 157 -20.22 12.98 0.24
C PRO A 157 -20.46 11.82 -0.73
N MET A 158 -20.11 10.59 -0.32
CA MET A 158 -20.20 9.40 -1.15
C MET A 158 -21.20 8.40 -0.55
N THR A 159 -22.12 7.94 -1.39
CA THR A 159 -23.14 6.95 -1.06
C THR A 159 -23.27 5.91 -2.16
N TYR A 160 -23.89 4.79 -1.87
CA TYR A 160 -24.19 3.77 -2.87
C TYR A 160 -24.98 4.34 -4.06
N GLY A 161 -24.60 3.95 -5.27
CA GLY A 161 -25.17 4.42 -6.53
C GLY A 161 -24.52 5.71 -7.07
N ASN A 162 -23.60 6.35 -6.32
CA ASN A 162 -22.83 7.47 -6.88
C ASN A 162 -21.89 6.97 -7.98
N ASN A 163 -21.78 7.77 -9.02
CA ASN A 163 -20.78 7.60 -10.07
C ASN A 163 -20.24 8.97 -10.49
N TYR A 164 -18.99 9.02 -10.89
CA TYR A 164 -18.34 10.20 -11.44
C TYR A 164 -17.09 9.81 -12.22
N GLU A 165 -16.63 10.72 -13.06
CA GLU A 165 -15.33 10.62 -13.71
C GLU A 165 -14.45 11.81 -13.37
N SER A 166 -13.16 11.61 -13.43
CA SER A 166 -12.14 12.64 -13.22
C SER A 166 -10.96 12.42 -14.14
N ARG A 167 -10.33 13.53 -14.52
CA ARG A 167 -9.12 13.53 -15.32
C ARG A 167 -8.00 14.19 -14.55
N GLY A 168 -6.80 13.63 -14.66
CA GLY A 168 -5.57 14.17 -14.15
C GLY A 168 -4.55 14.37 -15.27
N TYR A 169 -3.77 15.44 -15.19
CA TYR A 169 -2.62 15.63 -16.03
C TYR A 169 -1.50 16.23 -15.22
N THR A 170 -0.33 15.60 -15.27
CA THR A 170 0.89 16.09 -14.63
C THR A 170 2.02 16.07 -15.65
N ASN A 171 2.73 17.20 -15.76
CA ASN A 171 3.94 17.33 -16.56
C ASN A 171 5.10 17.68 -15.62
N LEU A 172 6.00 16.72 -15.40
CA LEU A 172 7.23 16.94 -14.67
C LEU A 172 8.30 17.36 -15.68
N ASP A 173 8.81 18.58 -15.55
CA ASP A 173 9.92 19.08 -16.38
C ASP A 173 11.14 19.32 -15.48
N LEU A 174 12.15 18.50 -15.66
CA LEU A 174 13.40 18.53 -14.87
C LEU A 174 14.41 19.55 -15.39
N ASN A 175 14.13 20.25 -16.53
CA ASN A 175 14.99 21.29 -17.02
C ASN A 175 15.02 22.52 -16.08
N PRO A 176 16.15 23.23 -15.95
CA PRO A 176 17.42 23.02 -16.65
C PRO A 176 18.39 22.06 -15.91
N ILE A 177 17.94 21.40 -14.83
CA ILE A 177 18.80 20.53 -14.02
C ILE A 177 19.16 19.26 -14.81
N TYR A 178 18.14 18.67 -15.45
CA TYR A 178 18.26 17.48 -16.29
C TYR A 178 17.40 17.64 -17.53
N ASP A 179 17.88 17.20 -18.67
CA ASP A 179 17.11 17.19 -19.91
C ASP A 179 16.17 15.97 -19.96
N ALA A 180 15.22 15.97 -19.04
CA ALA A 180 14.23 14.92 -18.94
C ALA A 180 12.87 15.51 -18.55
N LYS A 181 11.81 14.94 -19.10
CA LYS A 181 10.43 15.31 -18.78
C LYS A 181 9.57 14.06 -18.64
N TRP A 182 8.55 14.14 -17.81
CA TRP A 182 7.54 13.10 -17.65
C TRP A 182 6.17 13.68 -17.86
N ARG A 183 5.30 12.94 -18.56
CA ARG A 183 3.88 13.26 -18.71
C ARG A 183 3.05 12.08 -18.28
N GLN A 184 2.08 12.35 -17.42
CA GLN A 184 1.07 11.40 -17.00
C GLN A 184 -0.31 11.97 -17.32
N TYR A 185 -1.09 11.23 -18.09
CA TYR A 185 -2.52 11.45 -18.27
C TYR A 185 -3.27 10.35 -17.58
N ARG A 186 -4.24 10.71 -16.75
CA ARG A 186 -5.07 9.75 -16.04
C ARG A 186 -6.53 10.07 -16.23
N HIS A 187 -7.32 9.08 -16.59
CA HIS A 187 -8.78 9.13 -16.61
C HIS A 187 -9.29 8.08 -15.63
N ARG A 188 -10.00 8.53 -14.61
CA ARG A 188 -10.59 7.69 -13.57
C ARG A 188 -12.09 7.73 -13.68
N VAL A 189 -12.73 6.57 -13.79
CA VAL A 189 -14.18 6.38 -13.66
C VAL A 189 -14.43 5.68 -12.35
N THR A 190 -15.30 6.22 -11.51
CA THR A 190 -15.61 5.71 -10.19
C THR A 190 -17.08 5.38 -10.07
N ASN A 191 -17.38 4.16 -9.58
CA ASN A 191 -18.71 3.69 -9.27
C ASN A 191 -18.78 3.19 -7.84
N VAL A 192 -19.74 3.66 -7.05
CA VAL A 192 -20.07 3.09 -5.75
C VAL A 192 -21.14 2.04 -5.98
N ASP A 193 -20.72 0.83 -6.24
CA ASP A 193 -21.54 -0.24 -6.83
C ASP A 193 -22.01 -1.31 -5.84
N GLY A 194 -21.64 -1.18 -4.56
CA GLY A 194 -22.06 -2.08 -3.52
C GLY A 194 -22.07 -1.45 -2.14
N TRP A 195 -22.90 -2.00 -1.26
CA TRP A 195 -22.88 -1.71 0.18
C TRP A 195 -23.29 -2.95 0.98
N GLY A 196 -22.77 -3.04 2.18
CA GLY A 196 -23.08 -4.15 3.09
C GLY A 196 -21.97 -4.39 4.07
N THR A 197 -21.70 -5.66 4.37
CA THR A 197 -20.69 -6.07 5.34
C THR A 197 -19.47 -6.65 4.65
N VAL A 198 -18.28 -6.17 4.98
CA VAL A 198 -17.00 -6.79 4.60
C VAL A 198 -16.34 -7.38 5.85
N LYS A 199 -15.85 -8.61 5.72
CA LYS A 199 -15.07 -9.29 6.75
C LYS A 199 -13.64 -9.49 6.23
N THR A 200 -12.68 -9.12 7.05
CA THR A 200 -11.23 -9.32 6.81
C THR A 200 -10.63 -9.98 8.06
N PRO A 201 -9.38 -10.48 8.03
CA PRO A 201 -8.72 -10.94 9.24
C PRO A 201 -8.63 -9.88 10.34
N PHE A 202 -8.66 -8.59 9.98
CA PHE A 202 -8.65 -7.46 10.90
C PHE A 202 -9.98 -7.24 11.64
N GLY A 203 -11.11 -7.61 11.00
CA GLY A 203 -12.44 -7.45 11.59
C GLY A 203 -13.58 -7.43 10.58
N GLN A 204 -14.77 -7.08 11.08
CA GLN A 204 -15.99 -6.95 10.31
C GLN A 204 -16.44 -5.49 10.29
N PHE A 205 -16.82 -4.98 9.10
CA PHE A 205 -17.13 -3.58 8.88
C PHE A 205 -18.37 -3.43 8.01
N ASP A 206 -19.21 -2.44 8.31
CA ASP A 206 -20.18 -1.94 7.35
C ASP A 206 -19.44 -1.06 6.35
N ALA A 207 -19.57 -1.35 5.05
CA ALA A 207 -18.76 -0.73 4.02
C ALA A 207 -19.57 -0.36 2.76
N LEU A 208 -19.08 0.67 2.05
CA LEU A 208 -19.34 0.87 0.63
C LEU A 208 -18.27 0.15 -0.17
N ARG A 209 -18.67 -0.52 -1.24
CA ARG A 209 -17.77 -1.01 -2.27
C ARG A 209 -17.66 0.04 -3.36
N ILE A 210 -16.42 0.41 -3.67
CA ILE A 210 -16.09 1.44 -4.66
C ILE A 210 -15.23 0.78 -5.72
N HIS A 211 -15.62 0.92 -6.98
CA HIS A 211 -14.87 0.43 -8.12
C HIS A 211 -14.34 1.61 -8.93
N HIS A 212 -13.04 1.68 -9.06
CA HIS A 212 -12.34 2.63 -9.90
C HIS A 212 -11.78 1.91 -11.14
N VAL A 213 -12.04 2.47 -12.32
CA VAL A 213 -11.37 2.10 -13.57
C VAL A 213 -10.44 3.24 -13.94
N ILE A 214 -9.16 2.95 -14.08
CA ILE A 214 -8.09 3.93 -14.27
C ILE A 214 -7.39 3.62 -15.58
N ASP A 215 -7.60 4.50 -16.55
CA ASP A 215 -6.89 4.52 -17.83
C ASP A 215 -5.76 5.57 -17.75
N GLU A 216 -4.52 5.11 -17.91
CA GLU A 216 -3.34 5.93 -17.72
C GLU A 216 -2.39 5.84 -18.91
N LEU A 217 -1.90 7.00 -19.34
CA LEU A 217 -0.94 7.15 -20.42
C LEU A 217 0.27 7.91 -19.89
N ASP A 218 1.39 7.22 -19.81
CA ASP A 218 2.65 7.79 -19.40
C ASP A 218 3.62 7.93 -20.55
N SER A 219 4.46 8.95 -20.51
CA SER A 219 5.56 9.10 -21.45
C SER A 219 6.73 9.84 -20.82
N ILE A 220 7.92 9.45 -21.20
CA ILE A 220 9.18 10.08 -20.80
C ILE A 220 9.85 10.72 -21.99
N TYR A 221 10.38 11.94 -21.80
CA TYR A 221 11.27 12.60 -22.75
C TYR A 221 12.70 12.54 -22.24
N PHE A 222 13.60 12.23 -23.11
CA PHE A 222 15.05 12.30 -22.87
C PHE A 222 15.80 12.56 -24.16
N THR A 223 17.02 13.09 -24.05
CA THR A 223 17.91 13.30 -25.20
C THR A 223 18.90 12.14 -25.30
N PHE A 224 18.90 11.48 -26.45
CA PHE A 224 19.85 10.42 -26.79
C PHE A 224 20.67 10.83 -28.03
N GLN A 225 21.98 10.84 -27.91
CA GLN A 225 22.93 11.25 -28.98
C GLN A 225 22.60 12.62 -29.60
N GLY A 226 22.10 13.57 -28.80
CA GLY A 226 21.74 14.92 -29.25
C GLY A 226 20.33 15.04 -29.86
N PHE A 227 19.56 13.96 -29.92
CA PHE A 227 18.20 13.97 -30.40
C PHE A 227 17.21 13.76 -29.22
N GLY A 228 16.29 14.73 -29.04
CA GLY A 228 15.22 14.60 -28.06
C GLY A 228 14.10 13.72 -28.57
N MET A 229 13.63 12.78 -27.74
CA MET A 229 12.52 11.88 -28.10
C MET A 229 11.59 11.61 -26.91
N TRP A 230 10.31 11.39 -27.23
CA TRP A 230 9.32 10.90 -26.29
C TRP A 230 9.17 9.39 -26.42
N LEU A 231 9.27 8.67 -25.31
CA LEU A 231 9.03 7.24 -25.22
C LEU A 231 7.73 7.01 -24.42
N PRO A 232 6.70 6.38 -24.99
CA PRO A 232 5.54 5.98 -24.23
C PRO A 232 5.90 4.83 -23.29
N ILE A 233 5.36 4.88 -22.07
CA ILE A 233 5.47 3.80 -21.08
C ILE A 233 4.11 3.12 -21.00
N PRO A 234 4.00 1.85 -21.38
CA PRO A 234 2.75 1.12 -21.33
C PRO A 234 2.28 0.95 -19.88
N VAL A 235 1.09 1.44 -19.58
CA VAL A 235 0.39 1.19 -18.32
C VAL A 235 -0.87 0.38 -18.64
N PRO A 236 -1.08 -0.80 -18.06
CA PRO A 236 -2.30 -1.56 -18.25
C PRO A 236 -3.51 -0.80 -17.70
N LEU A 237 -4.71 -1.04 -18.26
CA LEU A 237 -5.94 -0.59 -17.64
C LEU A 237 -6.03 -1.19 -16.24
N THR A 238 -6.15 -0.35 -15.24
CA THR A 238 -6.12 -0.75 -13.84
C THR A 238 -7.51 -0.62 -13.22
N HIS A 239 -7.92 -1.64 -12.49
CA HIS A 239 -9.11 -1.56 -11.65
C HIS A 239 -8.69 -1.59 -10.18
N GLU A 240 -9.31 -0.72 -9.39
CA GLU A 240 -9.18 -0.71 -7.93
C GLU A 240 -10.56 -0.93 -7.32
N TYR A 241 -10.68 -1.98 -6.52
CA TYR A 241 -11.88 -2.32 -5.75
C TYR A 241 -11.60 -2.03 -4.30
N GLU A 242 -12.33 -1.09 -3.72
CA GLU A 242 -12.14 -0.67 -2.34
C GLU A 242 -13.41 -0.91 -1.52
N TRP A 243 -13.25 -1.44 -0.32
CA TRP A 243 -14.29 -1.44 0.70
C TRP A 243 -13.91 -0.41 1.76
N ARG A 244 -14.72 0.64 1.85
CA ARG A 244 -14.50 1.74 2.80
C ARG A 244 -15.61 1.82 3.83
N SER A 245 -15.24 2.00 5.08
CA SER A 245 -16.12 2.07 6.23
C SER A 245 -16.09 3.46 6.87
N THR A 246 -17.11 3.77 7.67
CA THR A 246 -17.10 4.96 8.54
C THR A 246 -16.26 4.79 9.81
N SER A 247 -15.82 3.58 10.11
CA SER A 247 -15.02 3.26 11.30
C SER A 247 -13.51 3.33 11.07
N ASP A 248 -13.06 3.45 9.81
CA ASP A 248 -11.65 3.63 9.44
C ASP A 248 -11.52 4.77 8.42
N LYS A 249 -10.36 5.41 8.38
CA LYS A 249 -10.08 6.50 7.44
C LYS A 249 -9.40 6.03 6.16
N GLU A 250 -9.02 4.76 6.09
CA GLU A 250 -8.52 4.11 4.89
C GLU A 250 -9.43 2.97 4.46
N ALA A 251 -9.26 2.47 3.24
CA ALA A 251 -9.99 1.31 2.78
C ALA A 251 -9.67 0.11 3.69
N VAL A 252 -10.68 -0.53 4.26
CA VAL A 252 -10.48 -1.71 5.11
C VAL A 252 -10.06 -2.93 4.30
N MET A 253 -10.38 -2.91 3.00
CA MET A 253 -9.98 -3.90 2.01
C MET A 253 -9.78 -3.21 0.66
N LYS A 254 -8.74 -3.58 -0.09
CA LYS A 254 -8.46 -3.13 -1.46
C LYS A 254 -7.93 -4.27 -2.29
N ILE A 255 -8.47 -4.40 -3.50
CA ILE A 255 -7.98 -5.33 -4.52
C ILE A 255 -7.64 -4.51 -5.76
N ARG A 256 -6.46 -4.73 -6.33
CA ARG A 256 -6.05 -4.14 -7.59
C ARG A 256 -5.92 -5.23 -8.63
N THR A 257 -6.45 -4.97 -9.82
CA THR A 257 -6.28 -5.83 -10.99
C THR A 257 -5.74 -5.01 -12.16
N ASN A 258 -5.07 -5.70 -13.09
CA ASN A 258 -4.72 -5.16 -14.39
C ASN A 258 -5.53 -5.87 -15.46
N GLU A 259 -6.09 -5.11 -16.40
CA GLU A 259 -6.79 -5.64 -17.56
C GLU A 259 -5.89 -5.56 -18.80
N ILE A 260 -5.65 -6.71 -19.44
CA ILE A 260 -4.93 -6.83 -20.70
C ILE A 260 -5.77 -7.63 -21.67
N ALA A 261 -6.12 -7.03 -22.81
CA ALA A 261 -6.95 -7.65 -23.85
C ALA A 261 -8.30 -8.20 -23.31
N GLY A 262 -8.93 -7.49 -22.37
CA GLY A 262 -10.21 -7.86 -21.77
C GLY A 262 -10.12 -8.92 -20.68
N ASN A 263 -8.91 -9.29 -20.24
CA ASN A 263 -8.72 -10.22 -19.14
C ASN A 263 -8.15 -9.50 -17.94
N GLU A 264 -8.88 -9.47 -16.82
CA GLU A 264 -8.41 -8.95 -15.56
C GLU A 264 -7.57 -9.99 -14.80
N THR A 265 -6.48 -9.54 -14.20
CA THR A 265 -5.60 -10.34 -13.35
C THR A 265 -5.33 -9.60 -12.05
N VAL A 266 -5.52 -10.27 -10.91
CA VAL A 266 -5.22 -9.70 -9.59
C VAL A 266 -3.72 -9.45 -9.46
N THR A 267 -3.35 -8.21 -9.13
CA THR A 267 -1.94 -7.78 -8.96
C THR A 267 -1.59 -7.49 -7.53
N ALA A 268 -2.57 -7.05 -6.72
CA ALA A 268 -2.35 -6.78 -5.30
C ALA A 268 -3.66 -6.90 -4.52
N ILE A 269 -3.56 -7.40 -3.31
CA ILE A 269 -4.62 -7.42 -2.31
C ILE A 269 -4.05 -6.80 -1.05
N GLU A 270 -4.79 -5.87 -0.45
CA GLU A 270 -4.41 -5.20 0.78
C GLU A 270 -5.62 -5.10 1.71
N TYR A 271 -5.40 -5.35 3.00
CA TYR A 271 -6.42 -5.07 4.00
C TYR A 271 -5.81 -4.36 5.21
N ARG A 272 -6.62 -3.55 5.89
CA ARG A 272 -6.23 -2.89 7.14
C ARG A 272 -5.85 -3.93 8.17
N ASP A 273 -4.80 -3.64 8.94
CA ASP A 273 -4.32 -4.53 9.97
C ASP A 273 -3.77 -3.74 11.17
N ASN A 274 -3.52 -4.44 12.26
CA ASN A 274 -2.73 -3.96 13.37
C ASN A 274 -1.27 -4.39 13.20
N PHE A 275 -0.36 -3.59 13.72
CA PHE A 275 1.03 -3.99 13.73
C PHE A 275 1.24 -5.11 14.78
N ASN A 276 1.31 -6.34 14.31
CA ASN A 276 1.80 -7.47 15.09
C ASN A 276 3.11 -8.02 14.51
N GLY A 277 3.84 -7.20 13.69
CA GLY A 277 4.95 -7.71 12.87
C GLY A 277 4.49 -8.95 12.12
N LEU A 278 4.62 -9.02 10.80
CA LEU A 278 4.12 -10.15 10.03
C LEU A 278 4.15 -11.43 10.79
N GLY A 279 3.01 -11.84 11.33
CA GLY A 279 2.64 -13.18 11.66
C GLY A 279 3.63 -14.19 12.26
N LEU A 280 4.85 -13.81 12.42
CA LEU A 280 5.82 -14.50 13.23
C LEU A 280 5.92 -13.70 14.52
N THR A 281 5.05 -14.02 15.47
CA THR A 281 5.27 -13.61 16.86
C THR A 281 6.71 -14.01 17.17
N GLU A 282 7.54 -13.04 17.61
CA GLU A 282 8.79 -13.40 18.26
C GLU A 282 8.40 -14.24 19.47
N THR A 283 8.28 -15.52 19.22
CA THR A 283 8.05 -16.47 20.29
C THR A 283 9.36 -16.49 21.06
N GLN A 284 9.30 -16.26 22.36
CA GLN A 284 10.44 -16.52 23.25
C GLN A 284 10.70 -18.04 23.30
N LEU A 285 10.94 -18.64 22.13
CA LEU A 285 11.44 -19.99 22.03
C LEU A 285 12.93 -19.90 22.36
N ASN A 286 13.32 -20.57 23.43
CA ASN A 286 14.71 -20.63 23.84
C ASN A 286 15.54 -21.29 22.74
N VAL A 287 16.30 -20.50 22.01
CA VAL A 287 17.35 -20.94 21.10
C VAL A 287 18.66 -20.78 21.81
N SER A 288 19.34 -21.87 22.00
CA SER A 288 20.74 -21.87 22.48
C SER A 288 21.68 -22.10 21.31
N PHE A 289 22.82 -21.42 21.32
CA PHE A 289 23.83 -21.56 20.28
C PHE A 289 25.23 -21.36 20.83
N TYR A 290 26.18 -22.02 20.20
CA TYR A 290 27.59 -21.92 20.56
C TYR A 290 28.49 -22.44 19.41
N PRO A 291 29.79 -22.06 19.37
CA PRO A 291 30.42 -21.02 20.15
C PRO A 291 30.03 -19.60 19.70
N ASN A 292 30.21 -18.59 20.55
CA ASN A 292 30.11 -17.20 20.23
C ASN A 292 31.24 -16.43 20.95
N PRO A 293 32.25 -15.88 20.26
CA PRO A 293 32.44 -15.84 18.79
C PRO A 293 32.62 -17.24 18.15
N VAL A 294 32.15 -17.36 16.90
CA VAL A 294 32.23 -18.58 16.11
C VAL A 294 33.33 -18.48 15.04
N VAL A 295 34.00 -19.62 14.76
CA VAL A 295 35.03 -19.69 13.71
C VAL A 295 34.50 -20.36 12.44
N ASN A 296 34.05 -21.59 12.51
CA ASN A 296 33.60 -22.32 11.32
C ASN A 296 32.20 -22.89 11.45
N GLU A 297 31.80 -23.38 12.60
CA GLU A 297 30.55 -24.09 12.82
C GLU A 297 29.78 -23.50 14.01
N LEU A 298 28.53 -23.12 13.76
CA LEU A 298 27.61 -22.68 14.78
C LEU A 298 26.65 -23.81 15.13
N HIS A 299 26.73 -24.30 16.36
CA HIS A 299 25.81 -25.32 16.90
C HIS A 299 24.57 -24.60 17.43
N VAL A 300 23.40 -24.96 16.93
CA VAL A 300 22.12 -24.36 17.31
C VAL A 300 21.23 -25.45 17.88
N SER A 301 20.62 -25.18 19.03
CA SER A 301 19.64 -26.06 19.66
C SER A 301 18.34 -25.32 19.89
N THR A 302 17.23 -25.95 19.50
CA THR A 302 15.87 -25.39 19.56
C THR A 302 14.93 -26.32 20.31
N GLN A 303 13.91 -25.77 20.97
CA GLN A 303 12.89 -26.59 21.67
C GLN A 303 11.95 -27.29 20.69
N GLU A 304 11.63 -26.61 19.57
CA GLU A 304 10.80 -27.13 18.49
C GLU A 304 11.62 -27.30 17.20
N LEU A 305 11.11 -28.07 16.25
CA LEU A 305 11.76 -28.21 14.95
C LEU A 305 11.62 -26.92 14.18
N ALA A 306 12.73 -26.28 13.85
CA ALA A 306 12.73 -25.09 12.99
C ALA A 306 12.35 -25.46 11.56
N THR A 307 11.63 -24.58 10.87
CA THR A 307 11.36 -24.72 9.44
C THR A 307 12.57 -24.26 8.62
N ASN A 308 13.21 -23.18 9.07
CA ASN A 308 14.42 -22.64 8.43
C ASN A 308 15.29 -21.90 9.44
N PHE A 309 16.59 -21.80 9.10
CA PHE A 309 17.56 -20.91 9.73
C PHE A 309 18.03 -19.90 8.69
N CYS A 310 18.03 -18.62 9.01
CA CYS A 310 18.53 -17.56 8.13
C CYS A 310 19.66 -16.80 8.83
N ILE A 311 20.78 -16.60 8.14
CA ILE A 311 21.87 -15.74 8.60
C ILE A 311 21.72 -14.40 7.92
N VAL A 312 21.70 -13.34 8.72
CA VAL A 312 21.45 -11.96 8.27
C VAL A 312 22.56 -11.06 8.81
N ASP A 313 23.14 -10.21 7.97
CA ASP A 313 24.12 -9.20 8.40
C ASP A 313 23.47 -7.94 8.97
N ASP A 314 24.27 -7.02 9.50
CA ASP A 314 23.79 -5.76 10.10
C ASP A 314 23.09 -4.82 9.09
N SER A 315 23.23 -5.08 7.78
CA SER A 315 22.49 -4.34 6.74
C SER A 315 21.12 -4.95 6.40
N GLY A 316 20.77 -6.10 7.04
CA GLY A 316 19.54 -6.83 6.75
C GLY A 316 19.65 -7.80 5.56
N ARG A 317 20.84 -7.98 4.99
CA ARG A 317 21.06 -8.89 3.87
C ARG A 317 21.10 -10.33 4.36
N ILE A 318 20.31 -11.21 3.73
CA ILE A 318 20.33 -12.64 3.99
C ILE A 318 21.51 -13.29 3.27
N TRP A 319 22.44 -13.86 4.02
CA TRP A 319 23.61 -14.60 3.51
C TRP A 319 23.29 -16.05 3.17
N SER A 320 22.51 -16.70 4.01
CA SER A 320 22.11 -18.08 3.77
C SER A 320 20.74 -18.37 4.36
N LYS A 321 20.01 -19.29 3.73
CA LYS A 321 18.77 -19.87 4.23
C LYS A 321 18.93 -21.39 4.22
N ILE A 322 18.84 -22.00 5.40
CA ILE A 322 19.13 -23.41 5.64
C ILE A 322 17.84 -24.07 6.15
N PRO A 323 17.34 -25.14 5.52
CA PRO A 323 16.19 -25.88 6.02
C PRO A 323 16.47 -26.47 7.41
N GLY A 324 15.48 -26.41 8.29
CA GLY A 324 15.54 -27.06 9.58
C GLY A 324 15.29 -28.56 9.45
N THR A 325 16.29 -29.36 9.78
CA THR A 325 16.21 -30.84 9.69
C THR A 325 16.27 -31.52 11.06
N SER A 326 16.71 -30.79 12.07
CA SER A 326 16.87 -31.29 13.44
C SER A 326 16.72 -30.17 14.46
N LYS A 327 16.32 -30.51 15.68
CA LYS A 327 16.33 -29.59 16.83
C LYS A 327 17.73 -29.17 17.25
N ASN A 328 18.73 -30.01 16.95
CA ASN A 328 20.15 -29.71 17.14
C ASN A 328 20.81 -29.71 15.77
N GLN A 329 21.09 -28.51 15.25
CA GLN A 329 21.63 -28.34 13.91
C GLN A 329 22.98 -27.65 13.97
N VAL A 330 23.90 -28.11 13.13
CA VAL A 330 25.20 -27.48 12.91
C VAL A 330 25.13 -26.68 11.62
N ILE A 331 25.50 -25.40 11.69
CA ILE A 331 25.47 -24.47 10.59
C ILE A 331 26.91 -24.07 10.24
N ASP A 332 27.31 -24.33 9.01
CA ASP A 332 28.61 -23.89 8.50
C ASP A 332 28.59 -22.39 8.25
N VAL A 333 29.46 -21.65 8.93
CA VAL A 333 29.65 -20.21 8.82
C VAL A 333 31.08 -19.85 8.37
N SER A 334 31.84 -20.82 7.88
CA SER A 334 33.25 -20.65 7.50
C SER A 334 33.46 -19.59 6.42
N GLN A 335 32.46 -19.42 5.54
CA GLN A 335 32.48 -18.46 4.41
C GLN A 335 32.07 -17.04 4.80
N LEU A 336 31.60 -16.81 6.03
CA LEU A 336 31.27 -15.46 6.47
C LEU A 336 32.54 -14.67 6.80
N ALA A 337 32.54 -13.39 6.47
CA ALA A 337 33.56 -12.46 6.94
C ALA A 337 33.44 -12.22 8.44
N SER A 338 34.55 -11.78 9.09
CA SER A 338 34.47 -11.38 10.51
C SER A 338 33.52 -10.20 10.66
N GLY A 339 32.58 -10.32 11.60
CA GLY A 339 31.54 -9.31 11.83
C GLY A 339 30.42 -9.79 12.73
N SER A 340 29.44 -8.93 12.92
CA SER A 340 28.22 -9.22 13.67
C SER A 340 27.11 -9.70 12.73
N TYR A 341 26.42 -10.76 13.13
CA TYR A 341 25.34 -11.39 12.36
C TYR A 341 24.17 -11.72 13.27
N SER A 342 22.98 -11.77 12.68
CA SER A 342 21.78 -12.30 13.32
C SER A 342 21.44 -13.68 12.75
N LEU A 343 21.24 -14.66 13.63
CA LEU A 343 20.64 -15.94 13.29
C LEU A 343 19.13 -15.80 13.53
N VAL A 344 18.33 -15.82 12.48
CA VAL A 344 16.87 -15.85 12.53
C VAL A 344 16.42 -17.29 12.37
N VAL A 345 15.76 -17.83 13.38
CA VAL A 345 15.23 -19.19 13.41
C VAL A 345 13.72 -19.13 13.20
N LEU A 346 13.25 -19.74 12.13
CA LEU A 346 11.83 -19.75 11.73
C LEU A 346 11.18 -21.06 12.18
N PHE A 347 10.01 -20.95 12.79
CA PHE A 347 9.16 -22.08 13.20
C PHE A 347 7.81 -22.00 12.49
N SER A 348 6.98 -23.01 12.59
CA SER A 348 5.59 -22.96 12.08
C SER A 348 4.72 -21.93 12.83
N THR A 349 5.09 -21.60 14.07
CA THR A 349 4.33 -20.74 14.99
C THR A 349 4.89 -19.33 15.13
N GLY A 350 6.09 -19.06 14.58
CA GLY A 350 6.76 -17.77 14.74
C GLY A 350 8.25 -17.81 14.42
N TYR A 351 9.01 -16.82 14.90
CA TYR A 351 10.47 -16.79 14.77
C TYR A 351 11.13 -16.32 16.07
N THR A 352 12.41 -16.58 16.18
CA THR A 352 13.28 -15.94 17.16
C THR A 352 14.57 -15.48 16.48
N SER A 353 15.19 -14.44 17.00
CA SER A 353 16.43 -13.91 16.46
C SER A 353 17.48 -13.78 17.57
N VAL A 354 18.68 -14.27 17.30
CA VAL A 354 19.82 -14.19 18.22
C VAL A 354 21.04 -13.65 17.49
N LYS A 355 21.82 -12.80 18.15
CA LYS A 355 23.06 -12.24 17.57
C LYS A 355 24.26 -13.11 17.89
N PHE A 356 25.15 -13.28 16.90
CA PHE A 356 26.44 -13.95 17.08
C PHE A 356 27.56 -13.15 16.37
N ILE A 357 28.79 -13.42 16.77
CA ILE A 357 30.01 -12.79 16.24
C ILE A 357 30.81 -13.84 15.48
N LYS A 358 31.19 -13.52 14.25
CA LYS A 358 32.07 -14.32 13.40
C LYS A 358 33.48 -13.78 13.48
#